data_94e70af75ec5560717c7bd71bdfc1428
#
_entry.id   94e70af75ec5560717c7bd71bdfc1428
#
_cell.length_a   1.000
_cell.length_b   1.000
_cell.length_c   1.000
_cell.angle_alpha   90.00
_cell.angle_beta   90.00
_cell.angle_gamma   90.00
#
_symmetry.space_group_name_H-M   'P 1'
#
loop_
_entity.id
_entity.type
_entity.pdbx_description
1 polymer ?
#
loop_
_entity_poly.entity_id
_entity_poly.type
_entity_poly.pdbx_seq_one_letter_code
_entity_poly.pdbx_strand_id
1 'polypeptide(L)'
;AGVICSKVARYHERIHHPDRLTQPLRRTGSKGSGQFSPISWDDALDEVAQRFLEAEQRHGSETVWPYYYAGTMGLVMRDGINRLRHVKRYSGFHSTICVNMGWNGFIAGTGRLAGVDPREMGCSDLIIIWGTNAASTQINVMTHALKARRERGAKIVVIDTYNNATAKQADLFVCVRPGTDGALACALMHVLFRDDKADWDYLREFTDCPDAVETHLRPRDPAWAEAISGVPASQIETLASMIGSTPKTFFRLGYGFTRQRNGAASMHAALSISAVAGSWRHEGGGAFHTN
;
A
#
# COMPACT_ATOMS: atom_id res chain seq x y z
N ALA A 1 9.24 -17.83 13.92
CA ALA A 1 8.10 -18.01 14.80
C ALA A 1 6.82 -17.55 14.12
N GLY A 2 5.76 -18.35 14.17
CA GLY A 2 4.46 -17.99 13.60
C GLY A 2 3.81 -16.86 14.39
N VAL A 3 3.19 -15.94 13.68
CA VAL A 3 2.43 -14.84 14.28
C VAL A 3 1.03 -14.85 13.69
N ILE A 4 0.02 -14.88 14.55
CA ILE A 4 -1.38 -14.69 14.17
C ILE A 4 -1.82 -13.32 14.70
N CYS A 5 -2.33 -12.46 13.83
CA CYS A 5 -2.83 -11.16 14.26
C CYS A 5 -4.18 -11.31 14.95
N SER A 6 -4.51 -10.40 15.86
CA SER A 6 -5.77 -10.43 16.61
C SER A 6 -7.03 -10.44 15.75
N LYS A 7 -6.96 -9.88 14.53
CA LYS A 7 -8.09 -9.87 13.58
C LYS A 7 -8.49 -11.26 13.10
N VAL A 8 -7.53 -12.16 12.94
CA VAL A 8 -7.76 -13.49 12.34
C VAL A 8 -7.57 -14.63 13.33
N ALA A 9 -7.10 -14.35 14.53
CA ALA A 9 -6.89 -15.39 15.56
C ALA A 9 -8.14 -16.19 15.86
N ARG A 10 -9.31 -15.53 15.78
CA ARG A 10 -10.64 -16.14 16.01
C ARG A 10 -11.47 -16.25 14.74
N TYR A 11 -10.84 -16.23 13.55
CA TYR A 11 -11.58 -16.21 12.28
C TYR A 11 -12.42 -17.47 12.05
N HIS A 12 -12.01 -18.60 12.59
CA HIS A 12 -12.76 -19.87 12.54
C HIS A 12 -14.13 -19.78 13.23
N GLU A 13 -14.29 -18.94 14.27
CA GLU A 13 -15.57 -18.77 14.97
C GLU A 13 -16.67 -18.19 14.04
N ARG A 14 -16.27 -17.46 13.00
CA ARG A 14 -17.18 -16.93 11.98
C ARG A 14 -17.93 -18.04 11.24
N ILE A 15 -17.30 -19.21 11.07
CA ILE A 15 -17.90 -20.34 10.34
C ILE A 15 -19.13 -20.89 11.09
N HIS A 16 -19.06 -20.86 12.41
CA HIS A 16 -20.10 -21.40 13.28
C HIS A 16 -20.88 -20.32 14.05
N HIS A 17 -20.77 -19.06 13.62
CA HIS A 17 -21.47 -17.96 14.30
C HIS A 17 -23.00 -18.15 14.16
N PRO A 18 -23.81 -17.95 15.23
CA PRO A 18 -25.25 -18.15 15.18
C PRO A 18 -25.97 -17.27 14.15
N ASP A 19 -25.46 -16.06 13.91
CA ASP A 19 -26.05 -15.14 12.92
C ASP A 19 -25.53 -15.38 11.48
N ARG A 20 -24.74 -16.43 11.26
CA ARG A 20 -24.26 -16.75 9.92
C ARG A 20 -25.40 -17.19 9.04
N LEU A 21 -25.54 -16.56 7.87
CA LEU A 21 -26.47 -17.00 6.83
C LEU A 21 -26.00 -18.34 6.26
N THR A 22 -26.85 -19.39 6.37
CA THR A 22 -26.53 -20.74 5.90
C THR A 22 -27.33 -21.13 4.65
N GLN A 23 -28.24 -20.27 4.23
CA GLN A 23 -29.06 -20.44 3.02
C GLN A 23 -29.29 -19.09 2.33
N PRO A 24 -29.63 -19.09 1.03
CA PRO A 24 -29.93 -17.86 0.31
C PRO A 24 -31.18 -17.18 0.86
N LEU A 25 -31.17 -15.85 0.75
CA LEU A 25 -32.30 -15.01 1.17
C LEU A 25 -32.81 -14.20 -0.03
N ARG A 26 -34.13 -14.27 -0.27
CA ARG A 26 -34.82 -13.39 -1.23
C ARG A 26 -35.43 -12.20 -0.49
N ARG A 27 -35.18 -11.01 -0.98
CA ARG A 27 -35.81 -9.81 -0.44
C ARG A 27 -37.33 -9.80 -0.75
N THR A 28 -38.16 -9.61 0.26
CA THR A 28 -39.61 -9.59 0.17
C THR A 28 -40.23 -8.22 0.30
N GLY A 29 -39.49 -7.25 0.87
CA GLY A 29 -39.94 -5.87 1.03
C GLY A 29 -39.28 -4.91 0.05
N SER A 30 -39.56 -3.62 0.22
CA SER A 30 -38.89 -2.55 -0.52
C SER A 30 -37.38 -2.53 -0.26
N LYS A 31 -36.60 -1.94 -1.20
CA LYS A 31 -35.15 -1.78 -1.02
C LYS A 31 -34.85 -1.00 0.26
N GLY A 32 -34.01 -1.56 1.13
CA GLY A 32 -33.66 -0.96 2.42
C GLY A 32 -34.57 -1.34 3.59
N SER A 33 -35.67 -2.09 3.38
CA SER A 33 -36.59 -2.51 4.46
C SER A 33 -36.01 -3.56 5.41
N GLY A 34 -34.95 -4.28 5.00
CA GLY A 34 -34.42 -5.39 5.80
C GLY A 34 -35.28 -6.66 5.80
N GLN A 35 -36.32 -6.70 4.98
CA GLN A 35 -37.27 -7.85 4.93
C GLN A 35 -36.80 -8.89 3.90
N PHE A 36 -36.51 -10.10 4.39
CA PHE A 36 -36.02 -11.22 3.59
C PHE A 36 -36.71 -12.51 4.00
N SER A 37 -36.86 -13.45 3.05
CA SER A 37 -37.29 -14.82 3.29
C SER A 37 -36.25 -15.81 2.77
N PRO A 38 -36.01 -16.92 3.48
CA PRO A 38 -35.17 -18.01 2.99
C PRO A 38 -35.75 -18.62 1.70
N ILE A 39 -34.85 -18.99 0.80
CA ILE A 39 -35.19 -19.75 -0.43
C ILE A 39 -34.16 -20.88 -0.61
N SER A 40 -34.50 -21.86 -1.47
CA SER A 40 -33.53 -22.91 -1.83
C SER A 40 -32.35 -22.36 -2.65
N TRP A 41 -31.25 -23.11 -2.69
CA TRP A 41 -30.13 -22.78 -3.57
C TRP A 41 -30.53 -22.86 -5.05
N ASP A 42 -31.36 -23.85 -5.43
CA ASP A 42 -31.82 -24.01 -6.80
C ASP A 42 -32.66 -22.80 -7.24
N ASP A 43 -33.63 -22.38 -6.43
CA ASP A 43 -34.42 -21.18 -6.70
C ASP A 43 -33.56 -19.91 -6.82
N ALA A 44 -32.54 -19.79 -5.95
CA ALA A 44 -31.68 -18.63 -5.99
C ALA A 44 -30.79 -18.58 -7.26
N LEU A 45 -30.23 -19.72 -7.65
CA LEU A 45 -29.42 -19.86 -8.86
C LEU A 45 -30.25 -19.65 -10.13
N ASP A 46 -31.44 -20.22 -10.17
CA ASP A 46 -32.36 -20.05 -11.31
C ASP A 46 -32.79 -18.58 -11.46
N GLU A 47 -33.17 -17.92 -10.38
CA GLU A 47 -33.54 -16.51 -10.44
C GLU A 47 -32.37 -15.63 -10.89
N VAL A 48 -31.15 -15.85 -10.39
CA VAL A 48 -29.96 -15.11 -10.82
C VAL A 48 -29.64 -15.35 -12.30
N ALA A 49 -29.67 -16.61 -12.73
CA ALA A 49 -29.45 -16.98 -14.13
C ALA A 49 -30.47 -16.33 -15.05
N GLN A 50 -31.78 -16.41 -14.69
CA GLN A 50 -32.85 -15.79 -15.46
C GLN A 50 -32.66 -14.26 -15.59
N ARG A 51 -32.30 -13.56 -14.50
CA ARG A 51 -32.05 -12.12 -14.53
C ARG A 51 -30.87 -11.76 -15.44
N PHE A 52 -29.82 -12.56 -15.45
CA PHE A 52 -28.69 -12.34 -16.35
C PHE A 52 -29.11 -12.55 -17.81
N LEU A 53 -29.84 -13.60 -18.13
CA LEU A 53 -30.37 -13.87 -19.48
C LEU A 53 -31.31 -12.76 -19.98
N GLU A 54 -32.20 -12.28 -19.12
CA GLU A 54 -33.07 -11.14 -19.45
C GLU A 54 -32.28 -9.87 -19.75
N ALA A 55 -31.22 -9.59 -18.96
CA ALA A 55 -30.34 -8.43 -19.18
C ALA A 55 -29.56 -8.57 -20.49
N GLU A 56 -29.02 -9.75 -20.77
CA GLU A 56 -28.32 -10.05 -22.04
C GLU A 56 -29.23 -9.84 -23.25
N GLN A 57 -30.47 -10.35 -23.20
CA GLN A 57 -31.44 -10.22 -24.29
C GLN A 57 -31.83 -8.77 -24.57
N ARG A 58 -31.95 -7.95 -23.52
CA ARG A 58 -32.39 -6.55 -23.63
C ARG A 58 -31.26 -5.60 -24.01
N HIS A 59 -30.06 -5.83 -23.53
CA HIS A 59 -29.00 -4.84 -23.49
C HIS A 59 -27.64 -5.35 -24.00
N GLY A 60 -27.52 -6.63 -24.35
CA GLY A 60 -26.26 -7.28 -24.70
C GLY A 60 -25.52 -7.82 -23.49
N SER A 61 -24.57 -8.72 -23.76
CA SER A 61 -23.81 -9.41 -22.70
C SER A 61 -22.96 -8.45 -21.85
N GLU A 62 -22.49 -7.37 -22.42
CA GLU A 62 -21.65 -6.38 -21.74
C GLU A 62 -22.37 -5.64 -20.60
N THR A 63 -23.71 -5.70 -20.56
CA THR A 63 -24.48 -5.12 -19.45
C THR A 63 -24.26 -5.83 -18.13
N VAL A 64 -23.84 -7.11 -18.16
CA VAL A 64 -23.48 -7.84 -16.94
C VAL A 64 -22.02 -7.58 -16.62
N TRP A 65 -21.80 -6.87 -15.52
CA TRP A 65 -20.47 -6.51 -15.07
C TRP A 65 -20.15 -7.12 -13.71
N PRO A 66 -19.45 -8.27 -13.66
CA PRO A 66 -19.03 -8.88 -12.40
C PRO A 66 -18.09 -7.97 -11.65
N TYR A 67 -18.53 -7.47 -10.50
CA TYR A 67 -17.70 -6.65 -9.60
C TYR A 67 -17.19 -7.51 -8.45
N TYR A 68 -15.89 -7.71 -8.40
CA TYR A 68 -15.22 -8.48 -7.36
C TYR A 68 -13.86 -7.87 -7.04
N TYR A 69 -13.39 -8.08 -5.83
CA TYR A 69 -12.04 -7.67 -5.44
C TYR A 69 -11.49 -8.59 -4.34
N ALA A 70 -10.46 -8.13 -3.64
CA ALA A 70 -9.86 -8.87 -2.54
C ALA A 70 -10.88 -9.20 -1.45
N GLY A 71 -10.81 -10.40 -0.95
CA GLY A 71 -11.61 -10.96 0.12
C GLY A 71 -11.01 -12.29 0.50
N THR A 72 -11.76 -13.38 0.39
CA THR A 72 -11.19 -14.72 0.46
C THR A 72 -10.40 -15.00 -0.82
N MET A 73 -9.09 -14.92 -0.74
CA MET A 73 -8.19 -14.97 -1.90
C MET A 73 -7.65 -16.39 -2.18
N GLY A 74 -8.46 -17.40 -1.99
CA GLY A 74 -8.15 -18.76 -2.44
C GLY A 74 -8.09 -18.84 -3.97
N LEU A 75 -7.20 -19.67 -4.51
CA LEU A 75 -6.97 -19.80 -5.96
C LEU A 75 -8.25 -20.08 -6.76
N VAL A 76 -9.12 -20.94 -6.24
CA VAL A 76 -10.39 -21.28 -6.90
C VAL A 76 -11.41 -20.16 -6.78
N MET A 77 -11.55 -19.55 -5.59
CA MET A 77 -12.58 -18.58 -5.29
C MET A 77 -12.32 -17.23 -5.93
N ARG A 78 -11.07 -16.77 -5.95
CA ARG A 78 -10.72 -15.46 -6.45
C ARG A 78 -11.05 -15.26 -7.93
N ASP A 79 -10.73 -16.26 -8.76
CA ASP A 79 -10.84 -16.16 -10.22
C ASP A 79 -12.00 -16.99 -10.79
N GLY A 80 -12.78 -17.67 -9.97
CA GLY A 80 -13.87 -18.54 -10.40
C GLY A 80 -14.92 -17.84 -11.26
N ILE A 81 -15.22 -16.57 -10.97
CA ILE A 81 -16.18 -15.75 -11.74
C ILE A 81 -15.73 -15.54 -13.20
N ASN A 82 -14.43 -15.60 -13.49
CA ASN A 82 -13.91 -15.38 -14.84
C ASN A 82 -14.34 -16.46 -15.82
N ARG A 83 -14.63 -17.68 -15.40
CA ARG A 83 -15.18 -18.74 -16.28
C ARG A 83 -16.52 -18.30 -16.87
N LEU A 84 -17.44 -17.85 -16.02
CA LEU A 84 -18.74 -17.34 -16.45
C LEU A 84 -18.57 -16.12 -17.36
N ARG A 85 -17.74 -15.16 -16.98
CA ARG A 85 -17.46 -13.96 -17.75
C ARG A 85 -16.95 -14.28 -19.16
N HIS A 86 -16.02 -15.20 -19.30
CA HIS A 86 -15.47 -15.58 -20.62
C HIS A 86 -16.48 -16.28 -21.51
N VAL A 87 -17.22 -17.26 -20.95
CA VAL A 87 -18.25 -18.01 -21.70
C VAL A 87 -19.38 -17.10 -22.18
N LYS A 88 -19.82 -16.20 -21.32
CA LYS A 88 -20.97 -15.31 -21.57
C LYS A 88 -20.57 -13.98 -22.21
N ARG A 89 -19.28 -13.69 -22.37
CA ARG A 89 -18.73 -12.41 -22.87
C ARG A 89 -19.19 -11.20 -22.04
N TYR A 90 -19.29 -11.37 -20.74
CA TYR A 90 -19.61 -10.29 -19.81
C TYR A 90 -18.46 -9.29 -19.71
N SER A 91 -18.78 -8.06 -19.30
CA SER A 91 -17.80 -7.00 -19.12
C SER A 91 -16.65 -7.40 -18.22
N GLY A 92 -15.47 -6.94 -18.56
CA GLY A 92 -14.26 -7.12 -17.75
C GLY A 92 -14.14 -6.07 -16.64
N PHE A 93 -13.29 -6.35 -15.68
CA PHE A 93 -12.97 -5.44 -14.59
C PHE A 93 -11.48 -5.07 -14.63
N HIS A 94 -11.17 -3.79 -14.69
CA HIS A 94 -9.81 -3.28 -14.55
C HIS A 94 -9.50 -2.92 -13.10
N SER A 95 -8.63 -3.70 -12.48
CA SER A 95 -8.18 -3.50 -11.11
C SER A 95 -7.05 -2.47 -11.08
N THR A 96 -7.36 -1.17 -11.18
CA THR A 96 -6.35 -0.12 -11.38
C THR A 96 -6.14 0.81 -10.19
N ILE A 97 -7.00 0.79 -9.17
CA ILE A 97 -7.01 1.87 -8.18
C ILE A 97 -5.98 1.64 -7.07
N CYS A 98 -6.12 0.61 -6.26
CA CYS A 98 -5.32 0.45 -5.04
C CYS A 98 -3.96 -0.18 -5.33
N VAL A 99 -3.98 -1.47 -5.63
CA VAL A 99 -2.78 -2.32 -5.75
C VAL A 99 -1.97 -1.96 -6.98
N ASN A 100 -2.61 -1.93 -8.15
CA ASN A 100 -1.89 -1.72 -9.41
C ASN A 100 -1.26 -0.33 -9.50
N MET A 101 -1.88 0.69 -8.94
CA MET A 101 -1.30 2.04 -8.90
C MET A 101 -0.02 2.07 -8.04
N GLY A 102 -0.02 1.39 -6.88
CA GLY A 102 1.18 1.24 -6.05
C GLY A 102 2.28 0.46 -6.77
N TRP A 103 1.90 -0.67 -7.40
CA TRP A 103 2.84 -1.48 -8.18
C TRP A 103 3.44 -0.70 -9.35
N ASN A 104 2.63 0.05 -10.10
CA ASN A 104 3.12 0.85 -11.21
C ASN A 104 4.15 1.89 -10.75
N GLY A 105 3.91 2.57 -9.64
CA GLY A 105 4.88 3.51 -9.07
C GLY A 105 6.17 2.82 -8.61
N PHE A 106 6.07 1.65 -8.00
CA PHE A 106 7.23 0.87 -7.55
C PHE A 106 8.01 0.31 -8.75
N ILE A 107 7.33 -0.30 -9.72
CA ILE A 107 7.94 -0.86 -10.93
C ILE A 107 8.61 0.23 -11.77
N ALA A 108 8.02 1.42 -11.85
CA ALA A 108 8.63 2.55 -12.56
C ALA A 108 10.03 2.91 -12.03
N GLY A 109 10.27 2.71 -10.72
CA GLY A 109 11.57 2.98 -10.10
C GLY A 109 12.55 1.81 -10.08
N THR A 110 12.06 0.56 -10.22
CA THR A 110 12.90 -0.65 -10.04
C THR A 110 12.85 -1.63 -11.20
N GLY A 111 12.05 -1.36 -12.22
CA GLY A 111 11.85 -2.24 -13.37
C GLY A 111 10.99 -3.48 -13.08
N ARG A 112 10.75 -3.82 -11.81
CA ARG A 112 9.95 -4.98 -11.40
C ARG A 112 9.38 -4.80 -10.00
N LEU A 113 8.35 -5.57 -9.67
CA LEU A 113 7.79 -5.60 -8.31
C LEU A 113 8.64 -6.52 -7.43
N ALA A 114 9.79 -6.03 -6.99
CA ALA A 114 10.68 -6.73 -6.09
C ALA A 114 11.40 -5.72 -5.19
N GLY A 115 11.29 -5.92 -3.89
CA GLY A 115 12.00 -5.14 -2.88
C GLY A 115 12.95 -6.02 -2.09
N VAL A 116 13.49 -5.48 -1.01
CA VAL A 116 14.30 -6.23 -0.04
C VAL A 116 13.44 -7.21 0.76
N ASP A 117 14.06 -8.24 1.33
CA ASP A 117 13.34 -9.18 2.20
C ASP A 117 12.80 -8.41 3.43
N PRO A 118 11.48 -8.48 3.70
CA PRO A 118 10.91 -7.75 4.85
C PRO A 118 11.48 -8.17 6.20
N ARG A 119 12.10 -9.34 6.30
CA ARG A 119 12.77 -9.82 7.52
C ARG A 119 14.06 -9.05 7.82
N GLU A 120 14.70 -8.49 6.79
CA GLU A 120 15.89 -7.65 6.92
C GLU A 120 15.62 -6.35 7.70
N MET A 121 14.36 -5.93 7.83
CA MET A 121 13.99 -4.83 8.72
C MET A 121 14.53 -5.03 10.15
N GLY A 122 14.73 -6.28 10.60
CA GLY A 122 15.38 -6.60 11.87
C GLY A 122 16.84 -6.18 11.95
N CYS A 123 17.50 -5.93 10.81
CA CYS A 123 18.90 -5.52 10.69
C CYS A 123 19.06 -4.00 10.46
N SER A 124 17.95 -3.25 10.40
CA SER A 124 17.93 -1.81 10.13
C SER A 124 18.32 -0.98 11.35
N ASP A 125 18.82 0.21 11.11
CA ASP A 125 19.11 1.23 12.14
C ASP A 125 18.10 2.40 12.08
N LEU A 126 17.45 2.59 10.92
CA LEU A 126 16.32 3.49 10.72
C LEU A 126 15.22 2.77 9.91
N ILE A 127 13.98 2.84 10.38
CA ILE A 127 12.83 2.24 9.71
C ILE A 127 11.79 3.32 9.44
N ILE A 128 11.47 3.53 8.17
CA ILE A 128 10.45 4.49 7.74
C ILE A 128 9.21 3.71 7.29
N ILE A 129 8.13 3.81 8.06
CA ILE A 129 6.84 3.22 7.75
C ILE A 129 5.96 4.31 7.17
N TRP A 130 5.66 4.24 5.87
CA TRP A 130 4.99 5.30 5.14
C TRP A 130 3.69 4.82 4.50
N GLY A 131 2.58 5.49 4.83
CA GLY A 131 1.26 5.22 4.24
C GLY A 131 0.67 3.87 4.61
N THR A 132 0.92 3.38 5.83
CA THR A 132 0.32 2.15 6.35
C THR A 132 0.22 2.13 7.87
N ASN A 133 -0.96 1.78 8.38
CA ASN A 133 -1.16 1.52 9.81
C ASN A 133 -0.78 0.06 10.15
N ALA A 134 0.53 -0.21 10.18
CA ALA A 134 1.09 -1.55 10.33
C ALA A 134 0.66 -2.23 11.64
N ALA A 135 0.54 -1.49 12.74
CA ALA A 135 0.08 -2.02 14.03
C ALA A 135 -1.32 -2.65 13.96
N SER A 136 -2.17 -2.19 13.03
CA SER A 136 -3.53 -2.70 12.86
C SER A 136 -3.68 -3.62 11.65
N THR A 137 -2.80 -3.55 10.65
CA THR A 137 -3.00 -4.24 9.38
C THR A 137 -1.88 -5.19 8.99
N GLN A 138 -0.67 -5.00 9.51
CA GLN A 138 0.54 -5.73 9.12
C GLN A 138 1.42 -5.99 10.34
N ILE A 139 0.93 -6.79 11.28
CA ILE A 139 1.56 -7.04 12.58
C ILE A 139 3.04 -7.44 12.46
N ASN A 140 3.41 -8.24 11.44
CA ASN A 140 4.78 -8.66 11.23
C ASN A 140 5.74 -7.49 10.97
N VAL A 141 5.30 -6.43 10.31
CA VAL A 141 6.09 -5.20 10.13
C VAL A 141 6.47 -4.63 11.49
N MET A 142 5.50 -4.48 12.39
CA MET A 142 5.78 -4.00 13.74
C MET A 142 6.64 -4.96 14.55
N THR A 143 6.47 -6.27 14.37
CA THR A 143 7.30 -7.28 15.03
C THR A 143 8.77 -7.10 14.68
N HIS A 144 9.11 -6.93 13.38
CA HIS A 144 10.48 -6.72 12.94
C HIS A 144 11.01 -5.33 13.32
N ALA A 145 10.21 -4.29 13.18
CA ALA A 145 10.60 -2.93 13.56
C ALA A 145 10.91 -2.80 15.07
N LEU A 146 10.05 -3.36 15.91
CA LEU A 146 10.26 -3.36 17.37
C LEU A 146 11.42 -4.27 17.78
N LYS A 147 11.68 -5.36 17.03
CA LYS A 147 12.89 -6.17 17.22
C LYS A 147 14.15 -5.35 16.96
N ALA A 148 14.22 -4.67 15.81
CA ALA A 148 15.36 -3.80 15.48
C ALA A 148 15.57 -2.71 16.53
N ARG A 149 14.49 -2.06 17.00
CA ARG A 149 14.57 -1.07 18.09
C ARG A 149 15.16 -1.67 19.37
N ARG A 150 14.69 -2.84 19.79
CA ARG A 150 15.15 -3.47 21.03
C ARG A 150 16.60 -3.97 20.96
N GLU A 151 16.99 -4.54 19.83
CA GLU A 151 18.27 -5.23 19.69
C GLU A 151 19.38 -4.34 19.14
N ARG A 152 19.02 -3.27 18.41
CA ARG A 152 19.97 -2.38 17.72
C ARG A 152 19.81 -0.90 18.09
N GLY A 153 18.77 -0.53 18.82
CA GLY A 153 18.44 0.87 19.06
C GLY A 153 17.87 1.60 17.83
N ALA A 154 17.38 0.85 16.82
CA ALA A 154 16.83 1.41 15.60
C ALA A 154 15.73 2.43 15.87
N LYS A 155 15.72 3.52 15.10
CA LYS A 155 14.65 4.52 15.16
C LYS A 155 13.52 4.15 14.20
N ILE A 156 12.29 4.43 14.60
CA ILE A 156 11.10 4.23 13.80
C ILE A 156 10.47 5.58 13.48
N VAL A 157 10.37 5.89 12.20
CA VAL A 157 9.65 7.05 11.68
C VAL A 157 8.35 6.56 11.04
N VAL A 158 7.26 7.26 11.31
CA VAL A 158 5.98 6.98 10.65
C VAL A 158 5.52 8.23 9.91
N ILE A 159 5.20 8.06 8.63
CA ILE A 159 4.64 9.11 7.77
C ILE A 159 3.24 8.68 7.37
N ASP A 160 2.23 9.43 7.81
CA ASP A 160 0.83 9.12 7.52
C ASP A 160 -0.02 10.41 7.61
N THR A 161 -1.27 10.33 7.19
CA THR A 161 -2.21 11.46 7.19
C THR A 161 -2.87 11.71 8.54
N TYR A 162 -2.70 10.82 9.51
CA TYR A 162 -3.21 10.97 10.87
C TYR A 162 -2.40 10.13 11.87
N ASN A 163 -2.45 10.51 13.14
CA ASN A 163 -1.74 9.85 14.24
C ASN A 163 -2.43 8.53 14.61
N ASN A 164 -2.16 7.48 13.84
CA ASN A 164 -2.71 6.13 14.02
C ASN A 164 -1.94 5.30 15.07
N ALA A 165 -2.36 4.03 15.26
CA ALA A 165 -1.73 3.14 16.24
C ALA A 165 -0.25 2.83 15.96
N THR A 166 0.19 2.90 14.70
CA THR A 166 1.60 2.77 14.31
C THR A 166 2.37 4.03 14.66
N ALA A 167 1.81 5.20 14.34
CA ALA A 167 2.40 6.50 14.63
C ALA A 167 2.65 6.73 16.14
N LYS A 168 1.75 6.20 16.98
CA LYS A 168 1.92 6.26 18.45
C LYS A 168 3.13 5.47 18.97
N GLN A 169 3.72 4.63 18.15
CA GLN A 169 4.92 3.84 18.49
C GLN A 169 6.18 4.38 17.82
N ALA A 170 6.07 5.47 17.06
CA ALA A 170 7.20 6.09 16.36
C ALA A 170 8.06 6.95 17.28
N ASP A 171 9.35 7.06 16.95
CA ASP A 171 10.26 8.06 17.51
C ASP A 171 10.02 9.43 16.88
N LEU A 172 9.59 9.44 15.60
CA LEU A 172 9.19 10.62 14.86
C LEU A 172 7.92 10.32 14.06
N PHE A 173 6.88 11.13 14.23
CA PHE A 173 5.68 11.09 13.41
C PHE A 173 5.62 12.32 12.51
N VAL A 174 5.47 12.10 11.21
CA VAL A 174 5.33 13.14 10.18
C VAL A 174 3.90 13.06 9.62
N CYS A 175 3.12 14.11 9.87
CA CYS A 175 1.74 14.19 9.40
C CYS A 175 1.69 14.91 8.05
N VAL A 176 1.47 14.17 6.97
CA VAL A 176 1.43 14.70 5.61
C VAL A 176 -0.01 14.93 5.16
N ARG A 177 -0.29 16.03 4.45
CA ARG A 177 -1.61 16.22 3.81
C ARG A 177 -1.85 15.12 2.77
N PRO A 178 -3.08 14.57 2.67
CA PRO A 178 -3.39 13.55 1.68
C PRO A 178 -3.00 13.95 0.26
N GLY A 179 -2.29 13.05 -0.44
CA GLY A 179 -1.86 13.25 -1.84
C GLY A 179 -0.63 14.12 -2.05
N THR A 180 0.06 14.51 -0.99
CA THR A 180 1.25 15.37 -1.09
C THR A 180 2.56 14.65 -0.72
N ASP A 181 2.52 13.35 -0.60
CA ASP A 181 3.66 12.48 -0.29
C ASP A 181 4.84 12.69 -1.25
N GLY A 182 4.54 12.91 -2.55
CA GLY A 182 5.56 13.17 -3.57
C GLY A 182 6.31 14.48 -3.32
N ALA A 183 5.64 15.53 -2.82
CA ALA A 183 6.32 16.79 -2.47
C ALA A 183 7.27 16.60 -1.29
N LEU A 184 6.82 15.89 -0.24
CA LEU A 184 7.68 15.54 0.88
C LEU A 184 8.89 14.72 0.43
N ALA A 185 8.69 13.71 -0.43
CA ALA A 185 9.77 12.88 -0.95
C ALA A 185 10.79 13.68 -1.77
N CYS A 186 10.32 14.59 -2.61
CA CYS A 186 11.20 15.47 -3.38
C CYS A 186 12.06 16.35 -2.48
N ALA A 187 11.49 16.95 -1.44
CA ALA A 187 12.25 17.80 -0.52
C ALA A 187 13.25 17.00 0.33
N LEU A 188 12.92 15.78 0.73
CA LEU A 188 13.89 14.91 1.41
C LEU A 188 15.09 14.62 0.51
N MET A 189 14.87 14.29 -0.75
CA MET A 189 15.95 14.07 -1.71
C MET A 189 16.72 15.36 -2.03
N HIS A 190 16.02 16.52 -2.13
CA HIS A 190 16.68 17.82 -2.28
C HIS A 190 17.70 18.05 -1.16
N VAL A 191 17.32 17.82 0.09
CA VAL A 191 18.22 18.00 1.25
C VAL A 191 19.39 17.02 1.18
N LEU A 192 19.15 15.76 0.79
CA LEU A 192 20.24 14.77 0.63
C LEU A 192 21.27 15.22 -0.42
N PHE A 193 20.84 15.77 -1.54
CA PHE A 193 21.75 16.34 -2.54
C PHE A 193 22.45 17.61 -2.06
N ARG A 194 21.70 18.54 -1.47
CA ARG A 194 22.24 19.83 -0.98
C ARG A 194 23.35 19.64 0.07
N ASP A 195 23.17 18.66 0.96
CA ASP A 195 24.04 18.44 2.11
C ASP A 195 25.11 17.34 1.87
N ASP A 196 25.38 16.99 0.60
CA ASP A 196 26.34 15.96 0.19
C ASP A 196 26.11 14.60 0.87
N LYS A 197 24.81 14.22 1.05
CA LYS A 197 24.37 12.95 1.62
C LYS A 197 23.84 11.97 0.57
N ALA A 198 23.77 12.38 -0.69
CA ALA A 198 23.42 11.49 -1.80
C ALA A 198 24.59 10.54 -2.12
N ASP A 199 24.31 9.25 -2.28
CA ASP A 199 25.31 8.26 -2.71
C ASP A 199 25.47 8.33 -4.23
N TRP A 200 26.35 9.25 -4.69
CA TRP A 200 26.61 9.46 -6.10
C TRP A 200 27.21 8.23 -6.80
N ASP A 201 28.02 7.43 -6.10
CA ASP A 201 28.60 6.22 -6.67
C ASP A 201 27.52 5.17 -6.92
N TYR A 202 26.58 5.02 -5.98
CA TYR A 202 25.40 4.17 -6.19
C TYR A 202 24.54 4.68 -7.34
N LEU A 203 24.25 5.97 -7.35
CA LEU A 203 23.39 6.58 -8.37
C LEU A 203 23.97 6.41 -9.78
N ARG A 204 25.28 6.65 -9.96
CA ARG A 204 25.94 6.49 -11.26
C ARG A 204 26.04 5.05 -11.74
N GLU A 205 26.18 4.12 -10.82
CA GLU A 205 26.31 2.69 -11.15
C GLU A 205 24.96 2.01 -11.43
N PHE A 206 23.89 2.38 -10.69
CA PHE A 206 22.64 1.65 -10.67
C PHE A 206 21.41 2.42 -11.16
N THR A 207 21.55 3.67 -11.57
CA THR A 207 20.43 4.48 -12.08
C THR A 207 20.75 5.10 -13.45
N ASP A 208 19.71 5.51 -14.16
CA ASP A 208 19.83 5.93 -15.57
C ASP A 208 20.06 7.44 -15.77
N CYS A 209 19.62 8.32 -14.87
CA CYS A 209 19.75 9.77 -15.07
C CYS A 209 19.90 10.59 -13.77
N PRO A 210 20.90 10.31 -12.91
CA PRO A 210 21.02 10.93 -11.59
C PRO A 210 21.17 12.45 -11.62
N ASP A 211 21.92 13.00 -12.58
CA ASP A 211 22.12 14.45 -12.71
C ASP A 211 20.81 15.18 -13.09
N ALA A 212 19.97 14.54 -13.91
CA ALA A 212 18.64 15.08 -14.24
C ALA A 212 17.72 15.09 -13.02
N VAL A 213 17.79 14.06 -12.19
CA VAL A 213 17.04 13.97 -10.93
C VAL A 213 17.48 15.07 -9.98
N GLU A 214 18.79 15.27 -9.77
CA GLU A 214 19.33 16.33 -8.93
C GLU A 214 18.86 17.70 -9.43
N THR A 215 19.01 17.98 -10.73
CA THR A 215 18.55 19.22 -11.35
C THR A 215 17.04 19.44 -11.15
N HIS A 216 16.23 18.41 -11.34
CA HIS A 216 14.78 18.46 -11.11
C HIS A 216 14.45 18.81 -9.66
N LEU A 217 15.24 18.36 -8.71
CA LEU A 217 14.97 18.54 -7.28
C LEU A 217 15.47 19.89 -6.73
N ARG A 218 16.37 20.60 -7.39
CA ARG A 218 16.93 21.89 -6.91
C ARG A 218 15.88 22.91 -6.45
N PRO A 219 14.78 23.14 -7.17
CA PRO A 219 13.76 24.11 -6.74
C PRO A 219 12.76 23.54 -5.73
N ARG A 220 12.93 22.31 -5.25
CA ARG A 220 11.98 21.60 -4.39
C ARG A 220 12.48 21.50 -2.96
N ASP A 221 12.81 22.64 -2.38
CA ASP A 221 13.35 22.77 -1.04
C ASP A 221 12.30 22.46 0.07
N PRO A 222 12.70 22.37 1.32
CA PRO A 222 11.79 22.13 2.43
C PRO A 222 10.67 23.16 2.56
N ALA A 223 10.91 24.45 2.23
CA ALA A 223 9.89 25.50 2.31
C ALA A 223 8.82 25.30 1.22
N TRP A 224 9.24 24.93 0.00
CA TRP A 224 8.31 24.56 -1.07
C TRP A 224 7.44 23.37 -0.65
N ALA A 225 8.04 22.33 -0.06
CA ALA A 225 7.30 21.14 0.37
C ALA A 225 6.38 21.43 1.57
N GLU A 226 6.77 22.27 2.51
CA GLU A 226 5.93 22.70 3.64
C GLU A 226 4.64 23.37 3.13
N ALA A 227 4.74 24.27 2.18
CA ALA A 227 3.58 24.95 1.60
C ALA A 227 2.56 23.94 1.00
N ILE A 228 3.03 22.86 0.40
CA ILE A 228 2.22 21.81 -0.23
C ILE A 228 1.73 20.79 0.79
N SER A 229 2.66 20.19 1.54
CA SER A 229 2.41 19.02 2.38
C SER A 229 1.90 19.36 3.78
N GLY A 230 2.13 20.57 4.24
CA GLY A 230 1.87 20.99 5.62
C GLY A 230 2.85 20.42 6.64
N VAL A 231 3.89 19.71 6.19
CA VAL A 231 4.98 19.24 7.06
C VAL A 231 5.96 20.40 7.27
N PRO A 232 6.25 20.82 8.51
CA PRO A 232 7.18 21.92 8.75
C PRO A 232 8.56 21.69 8.13
N ALA A 233 9.15 22.72 7.52
CA ALA A 233 10.46 22.61 6.89
C ALA A 233 11.52 22.06 7.86
N SER A 234 11.50 22.46 9.12
CA SER A 234 12.40 21.95 10.16
C SER A 234 12.24 20.44 10.40
N GLN A 235 11.04 19.91 10.26
CA GLN A 235 10.79 18.47 10.40
C GLN A 235 11.28 17.72 9.15
N ILE A 236 11.17 18.30 7.96
CA ILE A 236 11.73 17.77 6.71
C ILE A 236 13.25 17.69 6.81
N GLU A 237 13.91 18.76 7.27
CA GLU A 237 15.36 18.81 7.52
C GLU A 237 15.79 17.71 8.52
N THR A 238 15.06 17.57 9.61
CA THR A 238 15.35 16.54 10.62
C THR A 238 15.28 15.14 10.02
N LEU A 239 14.21 14.84 9.29
CA LEU A 239 14.03 13.53 8.67
C LEU A 239 15.07 13.24 7.59
N ALA A 240 15.40 14.23 6.75
CA ALA A 240 16.44 14.09 5.74
C ALA A 240 17.82 13.85 6.37
N SER A 241 18.14 14.56 7.45
CA SER A 241 19.37 14.34 8.22
C SER A 241 19.43 12.92 8.81
N MET A 242 18.31 12.42 9.36
CA MET A 242 18.24 11.04 9.86
C MET A 242 18.53 10.03 8.73
N ILE A 243 17.92 10.21 7.56
CA ILE A 243 18.14 9.33 6.40
C ILE A 243 19.60 9.41 5.93
N GLY A 244 20.11 10.61 5.72
CA GLY A 244 21.47 10.83 5.21
C GLY A 244 22.60 10.39 6.15
N SER A 245 22.32 10.23 7.44
CA SER A 245 23.29 9.73 8.44
C SER A 245 23.14 8.25 8.75
N THR A 246 22.14 7.56 8.18
CA THR A 246 21.83 6.15 8.51
C THR A 246 21.78 5.28 7.26
N PRO A 247 22.90 4.65 6.86
CA PRO A 247 22.96 3.81 5.65
C PRO A 247 21.94 2.67 5.65
N LYS A 248 21.71 2.03 6.81
CA LYS A 248 20.72 0.93 6.98
C LYS A 248 19.32 1.48 7.22
N THR A 249 18.82 2.27 6.26
CA THR A 249 17.47 2.81 6.29
C THR A 249 16.53 1.93 5.48
N PHE A 250 15.50 1.38 6.14
CA PHE A 250 14.47 0.54 5.54
C PHE A 250 13.20 1.34 5.29
N PHE A 251 12.73 1.40 4.04
CA PHE A 251 11.49 2.06 3.64
C PHE A 251 10.37 1.02 3.47
N ARG A 252 9.44 0.97 4.42
CA ARG A 252 8.21 0.18 4.30
C ARG A 252 7.10 1.06 3.72
N LEU A 253 6.89 0.95 2.41
CA LEU A 253 5.91 1.74 1.66
C LEU A 253 4.55 1.02 1.62
N GLY A 254 3.50 1.68 2.02
CA GLY A 254 2.15 1.13 2.10
C GLY A 254 1.22 1.56 0.96
N TYR A 255 -0.03 1.10 1.00
CA TYR A 255 -1.06 1.46 0.02
C TYR A 255 -1.79 2.78 0.34
N GLY A 256 -1.35 3.52 1.36
CA GLY A 256 -1.83 4.88 1.64
C GLY A 256 -1.59 5.82 0.45
N PHE A 257 -0.45 5.69 -0.21
CA PHE A 257 -0.12 6.44 -1.43
C PHE A 257 -1.21 6.40 -2.51
N THR A 258 -1.84 5.24 -2.69
CA THR A 258 -2.77 4.99 -3.79
C THR A 258 -4.22 5.34 -3.48
N ARG A 259 -4.46 6.02 -2.36
CA ARG A 259 -5.76 6.63 -2.05
C ARG A 259 -5.97 7.98 -2.74
N GLN A 260 -5.01 8.39 -3.56
CA GLN A 260 -4.93 9.67 -4.25
C GLN A 260 -4.71 9.47 -5.75
N ARG A 261 -5.10 10.47 -6.56
CA ARG A 261 -4.95 10.44 -8.02
C ARG A 261 -3.49 10.28 -8.46
N ASN A 262 -2.55 10.91 -7.76
CA ASN A 262 -1.11 10.91 -8.05
C ASN A 262 -0.34 9.82 -7.29
N GLY A 263 -1.02 8.81 -6.78
CA GLY A 263 -0.42 7.80 -5.90
C GLY A 263 0.77 7.05 -6.50
N ALA A 264 0.75 6.74 -7.80
CA ALA A 264 1.87 6.09 -8.47
C ALA A 264 3.11 6.99 -8.50
N ALA A 265 2.95 8.28 -8.84
CA ALA A 265 4.06 9.24 -8.84
C ALA A 265 4.62 9.47 -7.43
N SER A 266 3.75 9.56 -6.42
CA SER A 266 4.16 9.69 -5.02
C SER A 266 4.90 8.45 -4.51
N MET A 267 4.45 7.25 -4.89
CA MET A 267 5.13 5.98 -4.58
C MET A 267 6.52 5.93 -5.22
N HIS A 268 6.63 6.31 -6.50
CA HIS A 268 7.90 6.38 -7.22
C HIS A 268 8.87 7.35 -6.53
N ALA A 269 8.42 8.56 -6.18
CA ALA A 269 9.25 9.56 -5.51
C ALA A 269 9.73 9.07 -4.13
N ALA A 270 8.84 8.46 -3.33
CA ALA A 270 9.22 7.92 -2.02
C ALA A 270 10.22 6.76 -2.13
N LEU A 271 10.05 5.88 -3.12
CA LEU A 271 10.99 4.80 -3.42
C LEU A 271 12.37 5.34 -3.80
N SER A 272 12.41 6.40 -4.60
CA SER A 272 13.64 7.00 -5.10
C SER A 272 14.56 7.53 -3.98
N ILE A 273 14.02 7.88 -2.81
CA ILE A 273 14.83 8.30 -1.65
C ILE A 273 15.83 7.20 -1.27
N SER A 274 15.42 5.93 -1.31
CA SER A 274 16.29 4.80 -0.97
C SER A 274 17.45 4.60 -1.95
N ALA A 275 17.28 5.03 -3.21
CA ALA A 275 18.35 5.05 -4.20
C ALA A 275 19.27 6.25 -3.98
N VAL A 276 18.71 7.45 -3.76
CA VAL A 276 19.49 8.66 -3.50
C VAL A 276 20.38 8.50 -2.26
N ALA A 277 19.83 7.87 -1.21
CA ALA A 277 20.59 7.61 0.03
C ALA A 277 21.51 6.36 -0.05
N GLY A 278 21.55 5.63 -1.18
CA GLY A 278 22.36 4.41 -1.33
C GLY A 278 21.96 3.26 -0.40
N SER A 279 20.75 3.31 0.19
CA SER A 279 20.32 2.35 1.22
C SER A 279 20.29 0.90 0.72
N TRP A 280 20.11 0.67 -0.57
CA TRP A 280 20.08 -0.66 -1.18
C TRP A 280 21.43 -1.44 -1.11
N ARG A 281 22.53 -0.77 -0.81
CA ARG A 281 23.85 -1.41 -0.63
C ARG A 281 23.94 -2.24 0.65
N HIS A 282 23.03 -2.03 1.60
CA HIS A 282 23.17 -2.50 2.96
C HIS A 282 22.09 -3.51 3.35
N GLU A 283 22.47 -4.64 3.94
CA GLU A 283 21.51 -5.51 4.63
C GLU A 283 20.76 -4.69 5.69
N GLY A 284 19.45 -4.72 5.66
CA GLY A 284 18.59 -3.90 6.50
C GLY A 284 18.29 -2.51 5.93
N GLY A 285 18.75 -2.21 4.71
CA GLY A 285 18.42 -1.01 3.96
C GLY A 285 17.58 -1.29 2.71
N GLY A 286 17.18 -0.21 2.00
CA GLY A 286 16.39 -0.31 0.78
C GLY A 286 14.89 -0.14 1.01
N ALA A 287 14.08 -0.57 0.05
CA ALA A 287 12.63 -0.37 0.10
C ALA A 287 11.84 -1.65 -0.14
N PHE A 288 10.66 -1.70 0.46
CA PHE A 288 9.71 -2.80 0.31
C PHE A 288 8.28 -2.28 0.21
N HIS A 289 7.61 -2.65 -0.87
CA HIS A 289 6.19 -2.41 -1.08
C HIS A 289 5.52 -3.71 -1.43
N THR A 290 4.53 -4.11 -0.71
CA THR A 290 3.84 -5.39 -0.94
C THR A 290 2.42 -5.38 -0.42
N ASN A 291 1.77 -6.46 -0.76
CA ASN A 291 0.51 -6.92 -0.18
C ASN A 291 0.66 -7.36 1.29
#